data_f96b78acd5946c79dff57cb0e0fd1c26
#
_entry.id   f96b78acd5946c79dff57cb0e0fd1c26
#
_cell.length_a   1.000
_cell.length_b   1.000
_cell.length_c   1.000
_cell.angle_alpha   90.00
_cell.angle_beta   90.00
_cell.angle_gamma   90.00
#
_symmetry.space_group_name_H-M   'P 1'
#
loop_
_entity.id
_entity.type
_entity.pdbx_description
1 polymer ?
#
loop_
_entity_poly.entity_id
_entity_poly.type
_entity_poly.pdbx_seq_one_letter_code
_entity_poly.pdbx_strand_id
1 'polypeptide(L)'
;MESLTVIEDLIGFETVSRDSNLPLIEFVQNFLFDHGVDSRRVPSADGRKSNLIASVGPEVPGGIVLSGHTDVVPVDGQDWSRDPFAFHRRGDRWYGRGSCDMKGFIGIALSLVPQMQALRKPIHFALSYDEEVGCLGAPDMIEVIRNELPEPAGVIVGEPTSMAAVTAHKGI
;
A
#
# COMPACT_ATOMS: atom_id res chain seq x y z
N MET A 1 2.79 17.26 1.33
CA MET A 1 4.09 16.56 1.56
C MET A 1 4.57 16.07 0.21
N GLU A 2 5.84 16.15 -0.09
CA GLU A 2 6.35 15.62 -1.35
C GLU A 2 6.29 14.08 -1.34
N SER A 3 5.95 13.45 -2.46
CA SER A 3 5.80 12.00 -2.56
C SER A 3 7.06 11.23 -2.14
N LEU A 4 8.23 11.78 -2.41
CA LEU A 4 9.51 11.17 -2.02
C LEU A 4 9.68 11.04 -0.51
N THR A 5 9.21 12.02 0.27
CA THR A 5 9.26 11.95 1.75
C THR A 5 8.38 10.82 2.27
N VAL A 6 7.16 10.68 1.75
CA VAL A 6 6.26 9.58 2.16
C VAL A 6 6.83 8.21 1.77
N ILE A 7 7.46 8.11 0.59
CA ILE A 7 8.11 6.87 0.16
C ILE A 7 9.30 6.54 1.08
N GLU A 8 10.13 7.53 1.43
CA GLU A 8 11.26 7.37 2.34
C GLU A 8 10.80 6.83 3.70
N ASP A 9 9.76 7.44 4.27
CA ASP A 9 9.17 7.00 5.54
C ASP A 9 8.69 5.54 5.45
N LEU A 10 7.96 5.19 4.38
CA LEU A 10 7.45 3.83 4.18
C LEU A 10 8.58 2.79 4.01
N ILE A 11 9.65 3.13 3.28
CA ILE A 11 10.79 2.24 3.08
C ILE A 11 11.53 2.00 4.39
N GLY A 12 11.59 2.98 5.28
CA GLY A 12 12.21 2.86 6.60
C GLY A 12 11.56 1.80 7.50
N PHE A 13 10.35 1.34 7.21
CA PHE A 13 9.74 0.21 7.92
C PHE A 13 10.23 -1.12 7.34
N GLU A 14 10.89 -1.93 8.14
CA GLU A 14 11.39 -3.27 7.76
C GLU A 14 10.25 -4.30 7.79
N THR A 15 9.31 -4.18 6.88
CA THR A 15 8.14 -5.06 6.80
C THR A 15 8.38 -6.28 5.91
N VAL A 16 9.47 -7.01 6.14
CA VAL A 16 9.66 -8.31 5.50
C VAL A 16 8.50 -9.23 5.86
N SER A 17 8.00 -10.04 4.91
CA SER A 17 6.75 -10.82 5.10
C SER A 17 6.75 -11.73 6.34
N ARG A 18 7.92 -12.13 6.87
CA ARG A 18 8.01 -12.87 8.15
C ARG A 18 7.76 -12.01 9.39
N ASP A 19 7.81 -10.68 9.27
CA ASP A 19 7.73 -9.73 10.37
C ASP A 19 6.39 -9.02 10.42
N SER A 20 6.14 -8.26 11.49
CA SER A 20 4.91 -7.48 11.64
C SER A 20 4.92 -6.23 10.75
N ASN A 21 3.79 -5.92 10.11
CA ASN A 21 3.60 -4.66 9.38
C ASN A 21 2.91 -3.58 10.22
N LEU A 22 2.57 -3.86 11.49
CA LEU A 22 1.78 -2.95 12.31
C LEU A 22 2.38 -1.54 12.47
N PRO A 23 3.71 -1.35 12.61
CA PRO A 23 4.27 0.00 12.67
C PRO A 23 4.03 0.81 11.39
N LEU A 24 4.13 0.18 10.22
CA LEU A 24 3.80 0.82 8.92
C LEU A 24 2.30 1.15 8.84
N ILE A 25 1.45 0.22 9.25
CA ILE A 25 -0.02 0.43 9.28
C ILE A 25 -0.38 1.60 10.18
N GLU A 26 0.24 1.71 11.36
CA GLU A 26 0.03 2.83 12.28
C GLU A 26 0.47 4.17 11.66
N PHE A 27 1.63 4.20 11.01
CA PHE A 27 2.09 5.37 10.28
C PHE A 27 1.07 5.81 9.23
N VAL A 28 0.57 4.88 8.41
CA VAL A 28 -0.42 5.18 7.37
C VAL A 28 -1.74 5.67 7.97
N GLN A 29 -2.20 5.06 9.08
CA GLN A 29 -3.40 5.52 9.77
C GLN A 29 -3.26 6.96 10.28
N ASN A 30 -2.14 7.26 10.93
CA ASN A 30 -1.88 8.61 11.42
C ASN A 30 -1.80 9.62 10.26
N PHE A 31 -1.11 9.26 9.18
CA PHE A 31 -1.06 10.08 7.98
C PHE A 31 -2.48 10.40 7.43
N LEU A 32 -3.32 9.39 7.29
CA LEU A 32 -4.70 9.55 6.80
C LEU A 32 -5.54 10.40 7.76
N PHE A 33 -5.44 10.13 9.07
CA PHE A 33 -6.16 10.87 10.10
C PHE A 33 -5.78 12.36 10.11
N ASP A 34 -4.51 12.70 9.96
CA ASP A 34 -4.03 14.09 9.88
C ASP A 34 -4.57 14.84 8.66
N HIS A 35 -5.07 14.09 7.66
CA HIS A 35 -5.72 14.63 6.47
C HIS A 35 -7.25 14.47 6.49
N GLY A 36 -7.83 14.15 7.65
CA GLY A 36 -9.28 14.02 7.84
C GLY A 36 -9.88 12.77 7.21
N VAL A 37 -9.09 11.71 7.02
CA VAL A 37 -9.53 10.43 6.44
C VAL A 37 -9.50 9.35 7.50
N ASP A 38 -10.67 8.80 7.82
CA ASP A 38 -10.77 7.63 8.69
C ASP A 38 -10.30 6.37 7.98
N SER A 39 -9.69 5.48 8.74
CA SER A 39 -9.21 4.20 8.23
C SER A 39 -9.56 3.05 9.18
N ARG A 40 -9.70 1.85 8.60
CA ARG A 40 -10.04 0.62 9.32
C ARG A 40 -8.94 -0.42 9.17
N ARG A 41 -8.53 -1.01 10.28
CA ARG A 41 -7.68 -2.21 10.31
C ARG A 41 -8.52 -3.48 10.12
N VAL A 42 -7.97 -4.44 9.36
CA VAL A 42 -8.47 -5.81 9.27
C VAL A 42 -7.31 -6.71 9.71
N PRO A 43 -7.27 -7.07 11.02
CA PRO A 43 -6.12 -7.78 11.60
C PRO A 43 -6.05 -9.23 11.12
N SER A 44 -4.83 -9.77 11.08
CA SER A 44 -4.60 -11.21 10.93
C SER A 44 -5.15 -11.98 12.15
N ALA A 45 -5.38 -13.27 11.98
CA ALA A 45 -5.94 -14.12 13.04
C ALA A 45 -5.10 -14.13 14.33
N ASP A 46 -3.78 -13.98 14.23
CA ASP A 46 -2.86 -13.89 15.37
C ASP A 46 -2.63 -12.45 15.88
N GLY A 47 -3.21 -11.45 15.21
CA GLY A 47 -3.06 -10.04 15.54
C GLY A 47 -1.68 -9.43 15.28
N ARG A 48 -0.75 -10.17 14.68
CA ARG A 48 0.63 -9.70 14.42
C ARG A 48 0.73 -8.80 13.19
N LYS A 49 -0.25 -8.86 12.31
CA LYS A 49 -0.33 -8.09 11.06
C LYS A 49 -1.72 -7.50 10.87
N SER A 50 -1.84 -6.58 9.96
CA SER A 50 -3.14 -6.05 9.59
C SER A 50 -3.16 -5.57 8.15
N ASN A 51 -4.29 -5.78 7.47
CA ASN A 51 -4.65 -4.95 6.32
C ASN A 51 -5.14 -3.59 6.81
N LEU A 52 -5.19 -2.62 5.89
CA LEU A 52 -5.79 -1.32 6.13
C LEU A 52 -6.68 -0.94 4.96
N ILE A 53 -7.87 -0.45 5.29
CA ILE A 53 -8.85 0.08 4.33
C ILE A 53 -9.17 1.51 4.72
N ALA A 54 -9.19 2.42 3.74
CA ALA A 54 -9.64 3.78 3.91
C ALA A 54 -10.38 4.26 2.67
N SER A 55 -11.28 5.24 2.84
CA SER A 55 -12.04 5.83 1.73
C SER A 55 -11.94 7.34 1.76
N VAL A 56 -11.63 7.94 0.63
CA VAL A 56 -11.59 9.39 0.43
C VAL A 56 -12.67 9.78 -0.58
N GLY A 57 -13.47 10.77 -0.21
CA GLY A 57 -14.57 11.27 -1.08
C GLY A 57 -15.95 10.78 -0.64
N PRO A 58 -16.97 10.95 -1.49
CA PRO A 58 -18.37 10.66 -1.13
C PRO A 58 -18.64 9.15 -1.07
N GLU A 59 -19.54 8.75 -0.19
CA GLU A 59 -20.00 7.36 -0.06
C GLU A 59 -21.03 7.00 -1.15
N VAL A 60 -20.56 6.83 -2.38
CA VAL A 60 -21.37 6.50 -3.57
C VAL A 60 -20.69 5.43 -4.42
N PRO A 61 -21.43 4.60 -5.17
CA PRO A 61 -20.82 3.58 -6.03
C PRO A 61 -20.05 4.17 -7.20
N GLY A 62 -19.16 3.37 -7.78
CA GLY A 62 -18.37 3.71 -8.95
C GLY A 62 -17.03 4.37 -8.63
N GLY A 63 -16.51 4.20 -7.42
CA GLY A 63 -15.16 4.57 -7.02
C GLY A 63 -14.07 3.67 -7.59
N ILE A 64 -12.83 3.98 -7.29
CA ILE A 64 -11.65 3.18 -7.66
C ILE A 64 -10.94 2.69 -6.39
N VAL A 65 -10.58 1.41 -6.35
CA VAL A 65 -9.71 0.87 -5.32
C VAL A 65 -8.26 0.98 -5.76
N LEU A 66 -7.42 1.59 -4.95
CA LEU A 66 -5.96 1.54 -5.05
C LEU A 66 -5.45 0.44 -4.12
N SER A 67 -5.01 -0.66 -4.72
CA SER A 67 -4.55 -1.85 -3.99
C SER A 67 -3.04 -1.94 -3.99
N GLY A 68 -2.46 -2.20 -2.83
CA GLY A 68 -1.03 -2.43 -2.66
C GLY A 68 -0.72 -3.28 -1.45
N HIS A 69 0.43 -3.98 -1.47
CA HIS A 69 0.91 -4.72 -0.32
C HIS A 69 1.96 -3.93 0.46
N THR A 70 2.00 -4.16 1.76
CA THR A 70 2.88 -3.46 2.71
C THR A 70 4.14 -4.24 3.05
N ASP A 71 4.13 -5.53 2.77
CA ASP A 71 5.27 -6.40 2.99
C ASP A 71 6.26 -6.34 1.82
N VAL A 72 7.44 -6.87 2.06
CA VAL A 72 8.54 -6.94 1.09
C VAL A 72 9.27 -8.26 1.24
N VAL A 73 9.91 -8.72 0.14
CA VAL A 73 10.78 -9.89 0.17
C VAL A 73 12.00 -9.66 1.08
N PRO A 74 12.57 -10.75 1.67
CA PRO A 74 13.77 -10.67 2.50
C PRO A 74 14.96 -10.02 1.78
N VAL A 75 15.83 -9.42 2.56
CA VAL A 75 17.13 -8.87 2.10
C VAL A 75 18.31 -9.76 2.48
N ASP A 76 18.03 -10.81 3.23
CA ASP A 76 19.03 -11.75 3.75
C ASP A 76 19.84 -12.39 2.62
N GLY A 77 21.17 -12.40 2.75
CA GLY A 77 22.07 -12.98 1.76
C GLY A 77 22.20 -12.21 0.44
N GLN A 78 21.61 -11.02 0.32
CA GLN A 78 21.79 -10.13 -0.81
C GLN A 78 22.94 -9.16 -0.57
N ASP A 79 23.71 -8.88 -1.62
CA ASP A 79 24.85 -7.95 -1.56
C ASP A 79 24.39 -6.51 -1.78
N TRP A 80 23.83 -5.90 -0.73
CA TRP A 80 23.45 -4.50 -0.74
C TRP A 80 24.65 -3.60 -0.44
N SER A 81 24.91 -2.62 -1.29
CA SER A 81 25.99 -1.65 -1.08
C SER A 81 25.70 -0.62 0.01
N ARG A 82 24.45 -0.52 0.45
CA ARG A 82 23.94 0.33 1.52
C ARG A 82 22.82 -0.39 2.24
N ASP A 83 22.37 0.17 3.37
CA ASP A 83 21.18 -0.31 4.07
C ASP A 83 19.98 -0.36 3.10
N PRO A 84 19.37 -1.53 2.89
CA PRO A 84 18.23 -1.67 1.98
C PRO A 84 16.97 -0.90 2.43
N PHE A 85 16.85 -0.57 3.71
CA PHE A 85 15.73 0.20 4.26
C PHE A 85 16.03 1.70 4.42
N ALA A 86 17.21 2.14 3.98
CA ALA A 86 17.55 3.56 3.85
C ALA A 86 17.35 4.02 2.39
N PHE A 87 16.24 4.73 2.15
CA PHE A 87 15.92 5.27 0.83
C PHE A 87 16.97 6.28 0.36
N HIS A 88 17.56 6.06 -0.80
CA HIS A 88 18.64 6.93 -1.27
C HIS A 88 18.62 7.13 -2.78
N ARG A 89 19.13 8.28 -3.19
CA ARG A 89 19.27 8.64 -4.61
C ARG A 89 20.66 8.35 -5.15
N ARG A 90 20.70 7.79 -6.38
CA ARG A 90 21.94 7.68 -7.18
C ARG A 90 21.64 8.05 -8.63
N GLY A 91 22.17 9.20 -9.07
CA GLY A 91 21.85 9.76 -10.38
C GLY A 91 20.38 10.18 -10.46
N ASP A 92 19.67 9.64 -11.43
CA ASP A 92 18.24 9.85 -11.68
C ASP A 92 17.32 8.80 -11.04
N ARG A 93 17.90 7.84 -10.29
CA ARG A 93 17.18 6.70 -9.69
C ARG A 93 17.18 6.73 -8.19
N TRP A 94 16.12 6.16 -7.62
CA TRP A 94 15.94 5.97 -6.20
C TRP A 94 16.00 4.48 -5.85
N TYR A 95 16.63 4.17 -4.72
CA TYR A 95 16.91 2.81 -4.28
C TYR A 95 16.45 2.61 -2.85
N GLY A 96 15.98 1.41 -2.57
CA GLY A 96 15.55 0.90 -1.27
C GLY A 96 14.65 -0.32 -1.46
N ARG A 97 14.64 -1.26 -0.52
CA ARG A 97 13.74 -2.41 -0.58
C ARG A 97 12.29 -1.92 -0.53
N GLY A 98 11.45 -2.36 -1.49
CA GLY A 98 10.09 -1.91 -1.64
C GLY A 98 9.91 -0.60 -2.41
N SER A 99 10.99 0.06 -2.89
CA SER A 99 10.86 1.30 -3.67
C SER A 99 10.09 1.11 -4.97
N CYS A 100 10.20 -0.06 -5.59
CA CYS A 100 9.49 -0.45 -6.80
C CYS A 100 8.31 -1.37 -6.49
N ASP A 101 8.50 -2.32 -5.61
CA ASP A 101 7.58 -3.38 -5.23
C ASP A 101 7.35 -3.36 -3.70
N MET A 102 6.24 -2.70 -3.22
CA MET A 102 5.50 -1.70 -3.99
C MET A 102 5.17 -0.47 -3.13
N LYS A 103 6.00 -0.19 -2.09
CA LYS A 103 5.83 0.98 -1.20
C LYS A 103 5.91 2.32 -1.96
N GLY A 104 6.63 2.35 -3.10
CA GLY A 104 6.66 3.52 -3.98
C GLY A 104 5.26 3.91 -4.47
N PHE A 105 4.46 2.94 -4.93
CA PHE A 105 3.08 3.17 -5.33
C PHE A 105 2.24 3.67 -4.14
N ILE A 106 2.35 3.02 -2.98
CA ILE A 106 1.61 3.41 -1.77
C ILE A 106 1.96 4.85 -1.37
N GLY A 107 3.24 5.20 -1.35
CA GLY A 107 3.70 6.54 -0.99
C GLY A 107 3.22 7.62 -1.95
N ILE A 108 3.22 7.34 -3.26
CA ILE A 108 2.64 8.27 -4.25
C ILE A 108 1.15 8.44 -4.00
N ALA A 109 0.39 7.35 -3.83
CA ALA A 109 -1.04 7.40 -3.61
C ALA A 109 -1.41 8.18 -2.34
N LEU A 110 -0.71 7.94 -1.23
CA LEU A 110 -0.88 8.68 0.02
C LEU A 110 -0.55 10.17 -0.14
N SER A 111 0.53 10.52 -0.83
CA SER A 111 0.93 11.92 -1.03
C SER A 111 -0.10 12.75 -1.79
N LEU A 112 -1.00 12.10 -2.53
CA LEU A 112 -2.08 12.75 -3.25
C LEU A 112 -3.34 13.00 -2.40
N VAL A 113 -3.47 12.37 -1.23
CA VAL A 113 -4.65 12.52 -0.34
C VAL A 113 -5.01 13.98 -0.06
N PRO A 114 -4.06 14.91 0.23
CA PRO A 114 -4.39 16.31 0.44
C PRO A 114 -5.08 16.98 -0.77
N GLN A 115 -4.91 16.43 -1.96
CA GLN A 115 -5.51 16.95 -3.21
C GLN A 115 -6.87 16.32 -3.52
N MET A 116 -7.29 15.30 -2.76
CA MET A 116 -8.54 14.56 -2.97
C MET A 116 -9.76 15.22 -2.28
N GLN A 117 -9.76 16.54 -2.13
CA GLN A 117 -10.77 17.27 -1.34
C GLN A 117 -12.15 17.38 -2.01
N ALA A 118 -12.25 17.22 -3.33
CA ALA A 118 -13.47 17.46 -4.09
C ALA A 118 -13.78 16.33 -5.09
N LEU A 119 -13.59 15.10 -4.67
CA LEU A 119 -13.87 13.93 -5.49
C LEU A 119 -15.39 13.78 -5.73
N ARG A 120 -15.77 13.46 -6.96
CA ARG A 120 -17.15 13.10 -7.31
C ARG A 120 -17.45 11.61 -7.10
N LYS A 121 -16.41 10.80 -6.99
CA LYS A 121 -16.43 9.37 -6.73
C LYS A 121 -15.34 9.03 -5.74
N PRO A 122 -15.52 8.04 -4.87
CA PRO A 122 -14.52 7.72 -3.87
C PRO A 122 -13.26 7.09 -4.48
N ILE A 123 -12.13 7.31 -3.79
CA ILE A 123 -10.94 6.51 -3.92
C ILE A 123 -10.80 5.70 -2.62
N HIS A 124 -10.68 4.39 -2.77
CA HIS A 124 -10.49 3.47 -1.66
C HIS A 124 -9.03 3.00 -1.65
N PHE A 125 -8.38 3.11 -0.52
CA PHE A 125 -7.09 2.49 -0.26
C PHE A 125 -7.32 1.09 0.30
N ALA A 126 -6.67 0.09 -0.27
CA ALA A 126 -6.72 -1.29 0.17
C ALA A 126 -5.28 -1.81 0.30
N LEU A 127 -4.73 -1.76 1.52
CA LEU A 127 -3.35 -2.14 1.80
C LEU A 127 -3.33 -3.50 2.49
N SER A 128 -2.69 -4.49 1.85
CA SER A 128 -2.62 -5.86 2.35
C SER A 128 -1.26 -6.19 2.99
N TYR A 129 -1.22 -7.30 3.72
CA TYR A 129 -0.02 -7.95 4.21
C TYR A 129 0.17 -9.30 3.51
N ASP A 130 1.40 -9.82 3.52
CA ASP A 130 1.77 -11.17 3.05
C ASP A 130 1.40 -11.45 1.58
N GLU A 131 1.56 -10.45 0.71
CA GLU A 131 1.43 -10.66 -0.72
C GLU A 131 2.53 -11.60 -1.23
N GLU A 132 3.78 -11.32 -0.87
CA GLU A 132 5.00 -11.99 -1.30
C GLU A 132 5.11 -13.47 -0.87
N VAL A 133 4.22 -13.90 0.00
CA VAL A 133 4.15 -15.29 0.49
C VAL A 133 2.78 -15.96 0.21
N GLY A 134 2.05 -15.42 -0.78
CA GLY A 134 0.83 -16.03 -1.30
C GLY A 134 -0.45 -15.24 -1.02
N CYS A 135 -0.38 -13.92 -0.93
CA CYS A 135 -1.53 -13.00 -0.78
C CYS A 135 -2.41 -13.32 0.43
N LEU A 136 -1.80 -13.74 1.57
CA LEU A 136 -2.53 -14.29 2.71
C LEU A 136 -3.50 -13.30 3.36
N GLY A 137 -3.20 -11.99 3.32
CA GLY A 137 -4.07 -10.95 3.84
C GLY A 137 -5.24 -10.57 2.92
N ALA A 138 -5.13 -10.85 1.62
CA ALA A 138 -6.08 -10.36 0.64
C ALA A 138 -7.53 -10.90 0.80
N PRO A 139 -7.78 -12.18 1.15
CA PRO A 139 -9.15 -12.70 1.29
C PRO A 139 -10.00 -11.91 2.29
N ASP A 140 -9.47 -11.67 3.51
CA ASP A 140 -10.20 -10.95 4.55
C ASP A 140 -10.44 -9.49 4.17
N MET A 141 -9.47 -8.85 3.52
CA MET A 141 -9.60 -7.50 3.01
C MET A 141 -10.68 -7.40 1.92
N ILE A 142 -10.72 -8.34 0.99
CA ILE A 142 -11.71 -8.39 -0.08
C ILE A 142 -13.12 -8.60 0.50
N GLU A 143 -13.26 -9.43 1.52
CA GLU A 143 -14.55 -9.64 2.19
C GLU A 143 -15.08 -8.34 2.79
N VAL A 144 -14.24 -7.57 3.46
CA VAL A 144 -14.63 -6.26 4.01
C VAL A 144 -15.02 -5.28 2.89
N ILE A 145 -14.23 -5.21 1.82
CA ILE A 145 -14.53 -4.34 0.67
C ILE A 145 -15.90 -4.68 0.09
N ARG A 146 -16.20 -5.97 -0.14
CA ARG A 146 -17.47 -6.42 -0.71
C ARG A 146 -18.69 -6.12 0.16
N ASN A 147 -18.52 -6.22 1.48
CA ASN A 147 -19.64 -6.13 2.41
C ASN A 147 -19.90 -4.70 2.88
N GLU A 148 -18.92 -3.83 2.87
CA GLU A 148 -19.00 -2.54 3.55
C GLU A 148 -18.75 -1.33 2.65
N LEU A 149 -18.08 -1.48 1.53
CA LEU A 149 -17.84 -0.34 0.64
C LEU A 149 -18.88 -0.29 -0.49
N PRO A 150 -19.26 0.91 -0.95
CA PRO A 150 -20.02 1.06 -2.18
C PRO A 150 -19.27 0.39 -3.35
N GLU A 151 -20.02 -0.28 -4.24
CA GLU A 151 -19.45 -1.05 -5.35
C GLU A 151 -18.45 -0.20 -6.18
N PRO A 152 -17.16 -0.59 -6.23
CA PRO A 152 -16.18 0.14 -7.02
C PRO A 152 -16.33 -0.16 -8.52
N ALA A 153 -15.98 0.81 -9.37
CA ALA A 153 -15.94 0.63 -10.82
C ALA A 153 -14.74 -0.17 -11.29
N GLY A 154 -13.68 -0.26 -10.47
CA GLY A 154 -12.47 -1.00 -10.78
C GLY A 154 -11.44 -0.94 -9.68
N VAL A 155 -10.38 -1.73 -9.87
CA VAL A 155 -9.23 -1.82 -8.97
C VAL A 155 -7.96 -1.54 -9.75
N ILE A 156 -7.09 -0.69 -9.22
CA ILE A 156 -5.72 -0.51 -9.70
C ILE A 156 -4.81 -1.18 -8.68
N VAL A 157 -4.15 -2.26 -9.10
CA VAL A 157 -3.09 -2.90 -8.33
C VAL A 157 -1.77 -2.28 -8.76
N GLY A 158 -1.04 -1.69 -7.81
CA GLY A 158 0.12 -0.85 -8.11
C GLY A 158 1.43 -1.60 -8.32
N GLU A 159 1.36 -2.83 -8.85
CA GLU A 159 2.53 -3.66 -9.14
C GLU A 159 3.44 -3.07 -10.23
N PRO A 160 4.75 -3.36 -10.20
CA PRO A 160 5.74 -2.79 -11.12
C PRO A 160 5.66 -3.40 -12.52
N THR A 161 4.72 -2.95 -13.34
CA THR A 161 4.47 -3.43 -14.71
C THR A 161 5.13 -2.59 -15.80
N SER A 162 6.16 -1.80 -15.45
CA SER A 162 6.79 -0.84 -16.37
C SER A 162 5.80 0.14 -16.99
N MET A 163 4.79 0.56 -16.22
CA MET A 163 3.68 1.45 -16.63
C MET A 163 2.78 0.86 -17.74
N ALA A 164 2.85 -0.43 -17.99
CA ALA A 164 1.90 -1.11 -18.87
C ALA A 164 0.66 -1.56 -18.08
N ALA A 165 -0.52 -1.40 -18.69
CA ALA A 165 -1.74 -1.97 -18.13
C ALA A 165 -1.74 -3.50 -18.36
N VAL A 166 -1.68 -4.27 -17.27
CA VAL A 166 -1.79 -5.73 -17.29
C VAL A 166 -3.19 -6.09 -16.79
N THR A 167 -3.96 -6.77 -17.62
CA THR A 167 -5.36 -7.11 -17.34
C THR A 167 -5.60 -8.58 -16.98
N ALA A 168 -4.55 -9.40 -17.09
CA ALA A 168 -4.61 -10.82 -16.76
C ALA A 168 -3.23 -11.34 -16.35
N HIS A 169 -3.24 -12.41 -15.56
CA HIS A 169 -2.05 -13.13 -15.12
C HIS A 169 -2.21 -14.62 -15.40
N LYS A 170 -1.14 -15.28 -15.86
CA LYS A 170 -1.20 -16.70 -16.20
C LYS A 170 -1.33 -17.65 -15.00
N GLY A 171 -1.15 -17.16 -13.79
CA GLY A 171 -0.93 -17.95 -12.59
C GLY A 171 0.48 -18.52 -12.50
N ILE A 172 0.76 -19.20 -11.45
CA ILE A 172 1.98 -19.96 -11.20
C ILE A 172 1.70 -21.44 -11.48
#